data_581e9af2bb6f296612ffddaa00951395
#
_entry.id   581e9af2bb6f296612ffddaa00951395
#
_cell.length_a   1.000
_cell.length_b   1.000
_cell.length_c   1.000
_cell.angle_alpha   90.00
_cell.angle_beta   90.00
_cell.angle_gamma   90.00
#
_symmetry.space_group_name_H-M   'P 1'
#
loop_
_entity.id
_entity.type
_entity.pdbx_description
1 polymer ?
#
loop_
_entity_poly.entity_id
_entity_poly.type
_entity_poly.pdbx_seq_one_letter_code
_entity_poly.pdbx_strand_id
1 'polypeptide(L)'
;MKRIKIDVVVVPLSGHLYPTMNLLIPLLNNPRYDIRLFTGPQKKAVAESAGFHVVPILENHIENFERAANNDQQLGILSAYQQLSSSIDLINVVSDQLLEEWQMNRPDIVIADFITLSGGLVANQLGIPWITTMATQFVLETTDGPPCLIGGMGSPKNGRDASIQYVGRKATRLVKRIVSFLLHDRLKRYHFKLYNQLGHETIYSPYSILGIGMKEVELKKGFPKHYKWVGPSGASVEAGKDYPLDLSIFSNQKKVLVTCGTQLSWAKENLIYQAKQLAKAHPNCHFFVTRGVGGEAFQCENLMENLSVVSYLPYKEYIPQMDYVIHHGGAGIFYQCIIYGKPALILPHDYDQFDYAVRGVEAGVAFSAKRDNSKAIGQAFEELLAKENWPELETLRQAAQSYHPTEMLENEIHRLLEDKEKEK
;
A
#
# COMPACT_ATOMS: atom_id res chain seq x y z
N MET A 1 17.52 29.51 -10.89
CA MET A 1 17.28 29.07 -9.51
C MET A 1 17.96 27.71 -9.32
N LYS A 2 18.52 27.44 -8.15
CA LYS A 2 19.06 26.11 -7.82
C LYS A 2 17.89 25.12 -7.75
N ARG A 3 18.01 23.95 -8.38
CA ARG A 3 17.02 22.88 -8.27
C ARG A 3 17.02 22.31 -6.85
N ILE A 4 15.84 21.99 -6.33
CA ILE A 4 15.68 21.26 -5.08
C ILE A 4 15.94 19.78 -5.35
N LYS A 5 16.95 19.21 -4.70
CA LYS A 5 17.30 17.79 -4.80
C LYS A 5 16.44 16.98 -3.85
N ILE A 6 15.64 16.06 -4.39
CA ILE A 6 14.74 15.17 -3.64
C ILE A 6 15.19 13.73 -3.87
N ASP A 7 15.59 13.07 -2.80
CA ASP A 7 15.88 11.64 -2.85
C ASP A 7 14.72 10.85 -2.23
N VAL A 8 14.22 9.87 -2.98
CA VAL A 8 13.06 9.06 -2.62
C VAL A 8 13.53 7.64 -2.37
N VAL A 9 13.30 7.10 -1.17
CA VAL A 9 13.77 5.76 -0.79
C VAL A 9 12.57 4.86 -0.54
N VAL A 10 12.38 3.86 -1.40
CA VAL A 10 11.21 2.96 -1.34
C VAL A 10 11.62 1.53 -1.66
N VAL A 11 11.11 0.57 -0.90
CA VAL A 11 11.31 -0.86 -1.20
C VAL A 11 10.67 -1.24 -2.54
N PRO A 12 11.21 -2.23 -3.27
CA PRO A 12 10.71 -2.65 -4.59
C PRO A 12 9.42 -3.50 -4.52
N LEU A 13 8.51 -3.15 -3.62
CA LEU A 13 7.19 -3.76 -3.47
C LEU A 13 6.12 -2.86 -4.11
N SER A 14 5.28 -3.41 -4.99
CA SER A 14 4.30 -2.63 -5.76
C SER A 14 3.36 -1.82 -4.86
N GLY A 15 2.92 -2.38 -3.71
CA GLY A 15 2.04 -1.70 -2.76
C GLY A 15 2.65 -0.49 -2.04
N HIS A 16 3.98 -0.35 -2.07
CA HIS A 16 4.75 0.74 -1.46
C HIS A 16 5.26 1.71 -2.52
N LEU A 17 5.87 1.15 -3.57
CA LEU A 17 6.53 1.91 -4.62
C LEU A 17 5.53 2.73 -5.45
N TYR A 18 4.47 2.09 -5.97
CA TYR A 18 3.53 2.77 -6.87
C TYR A 18 2.77 3.92 -6.19
N PRO A 19 2.23 3.78 -4.97
CA PRO A 19 1.62 4.92 -4.28
C PRO A 19 2.56 6.10 -4.10
N THR A 20 3.83 5.85 -3.74
CA THR A 20 4.84 6.91 -3.59
C THR A 20 5.23 7.53 -4.93
N MET A 21 5.44 6.73 -5.98
CA MET A 21 5.72 7.25 -7.33
C MET A 21 4.59 8.13 -7.85
N ASN A 22 3.34 7.74 -7.63
CA ASN A 22 2.18 8.49 -8.10
C ASN A 22 2.09 9.91 -7.50
N LEU A 23 2.56 10.12 -6.27
CA LEU A 23 2.66 11.45 -5.68
C LEU A 23 3.68 12.33 -6.42
N LEU A 24 4.72 11.73 -7.01
CA LEU A 24 5.89 12.41 -7.55
C LEU A 24 5.88 12.54 -9.06
N ILE A 25 5.19 11.65 -9.79
CA ILE A 25 5.13 11.68 -11.26
C ILE A 25 4.78 13.08 -11.81
N PRO A 26 3.79 13.83 -11.28
CA PRO A 26 3.51 15.17 -11.78
C PRO A 26 4.65 16.17 -11.58
N LEU A 27 5.58 15.90 -10.64
CA LEU A 27 6.74 16.78 -10.35
C LEU A 27 7.95 16.47 -11.22
N LEU A 28 8.03 15.32 -11.89
CA LEU A 28 9.21 14.91 -12.67
C LEU A 28 9.58 15.89 -13.78
N ASN A 29 8.59 16.50 -14.41
CA ASN A 29 8.79 17.49 -15.47
C ASN A 29 8.89 18.95 -14.96
N ASN A 30 8.82 19.16 -13.64
CA ASN A 30 8.95 20.48 -13.06
C ASN A 30 10.44 20.84 -12.92
N PRO A 31 10.95 21.89 -13.60
CA PRO A 31 12.36 22.24 -13.59
C PRO A 31 12.91 22.69 -12.23
N ARG A 32 12.03 22.90 -11.24
CA ARG A 32 12.43 23.22 -9.86
C ARG A 32 13.03 22.04 -9.13
N TYR A 33 12.72 20.80 -9.53
CA TYR A 33 13.09 19.60 -8.82
C TYR A 33 14.10 18.75 -9.58
N ASP A 34 14.96 18.09 -8.83
CA ASP A 34 15.85 17.03 -9.27
C ASP A 34 15.53 15.80 -8.39
N ILE A 35 14.78 14.85 -8.95
CA ILE A 35 14.20 13.73 -8.19
C ILE A 35 14.94 12.44 -8.55
N ARG A 36 15.56 11.80 -7.53
CA ARG A 36 16.18 10.49 -7.66
C ARG A 36 15.40 9.46 -6.83
N LEU A 37 15.18 8.27 -7.39
CA LEU A 37 14.47 7.19 -6.75
C LEU A 37 15.42 6.04 -6.41
N PHE A 38 15.58 5.77 -5.14
CA PHE A 38 16.35 4.65 -4.59
C PHE A 38 15.39 3.47 -4.35
N THR A 39 15.54 2.41 -5.15
CA THR A 39 14.74 1.19 -5.04
C THR A 39 15.52 -0.03 -5.52
N GLY A 40 14.98 -1.23 -5.31
CA GLY A 40 15.64 -2.46 -5.76
C GLY A 40 15.59 -2.65 -7.29
N PRO A 41 16.55 -3.41 -7.85
CA PRO A 41 16.71 -3.61 -9.29
C PRO A 41 15.49 -4.25 -9.95
N GLN A 42 14.68 -5.02 -9.20
CA GLN A 42 13.46 -5.68 -9.71
C GLN A 42 12.40 -4.69 -10.22
N LYS A 43 12.44 -3.45 -9.73
CA LYS A 43 11.48 -2.38 -10.11
C LYS A 43 12.12 -1.23 -10.88
N LYS A 44 13.42 -1.33 -11.19
CA LYS A 44 14.16 -0.29 -11.92
C LYS A 44 13.51 0.04 -13.26
N ALA A 45 13.30 -0.97 -14.10
CA ALA A 45 12.76 -0.76 -15.45
C ALA A 45 11.38 -0.09 -15.45
N VAL A 46 10.50 -0.48 -14.50
CA VAL A 46 9.16 0.13 -14.34
C VAL A 46 9.27 1.58 -13.89
N ALA A 47 10.15 1.89 -12.96
CA ALA A 47 10.33 3.25 -12.47
C ALA A 47 10.96 4.16 -13.53
N GLU A 48 11.95 3.68 -14.28
CA GLU A 48 12.56 4.41 -15.39
C GLU A 48 11.55 4.66 -16.53
N SER A 49 10.69 3.69 -16.85
CA SER A 49 9.62 3.88 -17.83
C SER A 49 8.61 4.95 -17.42
N ALA A 50 8.45 5.18 -16.12
CA ALA A 50 7.64 6.26 -15.57
C ALA A 50 8.37 7.62 -15.51
N GLY A 51 9.64 7.69 -15.93
CA GLY A 51 10.42 8.92 -16.02
C GLY A 51 11.33 9.21 -14.82
N PHE A 52 11.47 8.27 -13.86
CA PHE A 52 12.36 8.47 -12.71
C PHE A 52 13.84 8.21 -13.07
N HIS A 53 14.73 9.01 -12.47
CA HIS A 53 16.14 8.65 -12.38
C HIS A 53 16.32 7.66 -11.22
N VAL A 54 16.56 6.39 -11.54
CA VAL A 54 16.66 5.32 -10.56
C VAL A 54 18.10 5.07 -10.14
N VAL A 55 18.34 5.12 -8.83
CA VAL A 55 19.59 4.67 -8.20
C VAL A 55 19.29 3.32 -7.54
N PRO A 56 19.79 2.21 -8.08
CA PRO A 56 19.46 0.89 -7.54
C PRO A 56 20.16 0.67 -6.20
N ILE A 57 19.41 0.15 -5.24
CA ILE A 57 19.89 -0.33 -3.93
C ILE A 57 19.66 -1.84 -3.83
N LEU A 58 20.43 -2.52 -2.97
CA LEU A 58 20.31 -3.98 -2.76
C LEU A 58 20.63 -4.84 -4.00
N GLU A 59 21.41 -4.35 -4.98
CA GLU A 59 21.75 -5.11 -6.19
C GLU A 59 22.40 -6.48 -5.87
N ASN A 60 23.28 -6.52 -4.87
CA ASN A 60 23.95 -7.74 -4.44
C ASN A 60 23.18 -8.54 -3.36
N HIS A 61 21.94 -8.13 -3.04
CA HIS A 61 21.14 -8.71 -1.96
C HIS A 61 19.70 -9.07 -2.40
N ILE A 62 19.48 -9.29 -3.69
CA ILE A 62 18.16 -9.59 -4.27
C ILE A 62 17.53 -10.79 -3.59
N GLU A 63 18.27 -11.91 -3.49
CA GLU A 63 17.77 -13.14 -2.84
C GLU A 63 17.40 -12.94 -1.37
N ASN A 64 18.19 -12.13 -0.64
CA ASN A 64 17.90 -11.82 0.76
C ASN A 64 16.63 -10.97 0.88
N PHE A 65 16.45 -10.01 -0.03
CA PHE A 65 15.24 -9.20 -0.08
C PHE A 65 14.02 -10.06 -0.42
N GLU A 66 14.10 -10.91 -1.43
CA GLU A 66 12.99 -11.80 -1.82
C GLU A 66 12.61 -12.75 -0.69
N ARG A 67 13.60 -13.30 0.02
CA ARG A 67 13.37 -14.13 1.20
C ARG A 67 12.71 -13.37 2.35
N ALA A 68 13.03 -12.08 2.52
CA ALA A 68 12.41 -11.22 3.52
C ALA A 68 11.00 -10.75 3.12
N ALA A 69 10.74 -10.59 1.81
CA ALA A 69 9.51 -10.02 1.28
C ALA A 69 8.44 -11.07 0.90
N ASN A 70 8.87 -12.26 0.46
CA ASN A 70 7.99 -13.30 -0.04
C ASN A 70 7.69 -14.34 1.04
N ASN A 71 6.40 -14.51 1.33
CA ASN A 71 5.91 -15.64 2.11
C ASN A 71 5.19 -16.61 1.17
N ASP A 72 5.74 -17.81 1.03
CA ASP A 72 5.07 -18.91 0.33
C ASP A 72 3.96 -19.56 1.16
N GLN A 73 3.82 -19.16 2.43
CA GLN A 73 2.85 -19.70 3.39
C GLN A 73 2.34 -18.58 4.34
N GLN A 74 1.23 -18.86 5.03
CA GLN A 74 0.76 -17.99 6.13
C GLN A 74 1.84 -17.80 7.21
N LEU A 75 2.00 -16.55 7.66
CA LEU A 75 2.98 -16.16 8.68
C LEU A 75 2.73 -16.88 10.02
N GLY A 76 3.67 -17.75 10.42
CA GLY A 76 3.80 -18.25 11.79
C GLY A 76 4.68 -17.31 12.64
N ILE A 77 4.67 -17.47 13.96
CA ILE A 77 5.47 -16.64 14.89
C ILE A 77 6.98 -16.75 14.57
N LEU A 78 7.47 -17.94 14.27
CA LEU A 78 8.89 -18.18 13.98
C LEU A 78 9.28 -17.57 12.62
N SER A 79 8.45 -17.74 11.60
CA SER A 79 8.69 -17.15 10.28
C SER A 79 8.63 -15.63 10.31
N ALA A 80 7.74 -15.05 11.10
CA ALA A 80 7.67 -13.61 11.33
C ALA A 80 8.94 -13.06 11.98
N TYR A 81 9.50 -13.77 12.97
CA TYR A 81 10.77 -13.39 13.61
C TYR A 81 11.94 -13.48 12.63
N GLN A 82 12.02 -14.54 11.85
CA GLN A 82 13.07 -14.72 10.83
C GLN A 82 13.00 -13.64 9.75
N GLN A 83 11.80 -13.33 9.29
CA GLN A 83 11.55 -12.27 8.31
C GLN A 83 11.96 -10.90 8.87
N LEU A 84 11.60 -10.60 10.12
CA LEU A 84 11.99 -9.35 10.78
C LEU A 84 13.51 -9.26 10.96
N SER A 85 14.16 -10.36 11.36
CA SER A 85 15.62 -10.44 11.50
C SER A 85 16.33 -10.16 10.17
N SER A 86 15.91 -10.82 9.10
CA SER A 86 16.46 -10.60 7.74
C SER A 86 16.23 -9.17 7.26
N SER A 87 15.05 -8.60 7.54
CA SER A 87 14.73 -7.22 7.19
C SER A 87 15.67 -6.20 7.86
N ILE A 88 16.09 -6.46 9.12
CA ILE A 88 17.02 -5.59 9.84
C ILE A 88 18.43 -5.65 9.28
N ASP A 89 18.90 -6.81 8.85
CA ASP A 89 20.21 -6.92 8.21
C ASP A 89 20.22 -6.12 6.89
N LEU A 90 19.11 -6.12 6.13
CA LEU A 90 18.94 -5.28 4.94
C LEU A 90 18.89 -3.78 5.27
N ILE A 91 18.35 -3.38 6.42
CA ILE A 91 18.37 -1.97 6.86
C ILE A 91 19.80 -1.46 6.96
N ASN A 92 20.72 -2.27 7.54
CA ASN A 92 22.12 -1.87 7.64
C ASN A 92 22.79 -1.70 6.27
N VAL A 93 22.56 -2.66 5.36
CA VAL A 93 23.11 -2.61 4.00
C VAL A 93 22.62 -1.36 3.25
N VAL A 94 21.31 -1.12 3.25
CA VAL A 94 20.73 0.07 2.58
C VAL A 94 21.22 1.36 3.24
N SER A 95 21.32 1.40 4.56
CA SER A 95 21.81 2.59 5.26
C SER A 95 23.25 2.93 4.91
N ASP A 96 24.12 1.91 4.74
CA ASP A 96 25.51 2.15 4.33
C ASP A 96 25.57 2.72 2.90
N GLN A 97 24.81 2.15 1.98
CA GLN A 97 24.72 2.64 0.60
C GLN A 97 24.19 4.09 0.54
N LEU A 98 23.14 4.41 1.30
CA LEU A 98 22.59 5.76 1.37
C LEU A 98 23.56 6.74 2.02
N LEU A 99 24.27 6.33 3.08
CA LEU A 99 25.23 7.19 3.76
C LEU A 99 26.38 7.58 2.83
N GLU A 100 26.96 6.61 2.12
CA GLU A 100 28.02 6.86 1.14
C GLU A 100 27.53 7.80 0.03
N GLU A 101 26.37 7.51 -0.57
CA GLU A 101 25.83 8.33 -1.65
C GLU A 101 25.49 9.77 -1.17
N TRP A 102 24.88 9.93 0.00
CA TRP A 102 24.48 11.25 0.49
C TRP A 102 25.63 12.08 1.09
N GLN A 103 26.76 11.46 1.41
CA GLN A 103 27.98 12.20 1.71
C GLN A 103 28.59 12.84 0.46
N MET A 104 28.48 12.18 -0.71
CA MET A 104 28.96 12.69 -1.98
C MET A 104 27.93 13.61 -2.66
N ASN A 105 26.67 13.20 -2.68
CA ASN A 105 25.58 13.85 -3.41
C ASN A 105 24.40 14.14 -2.47
N ARG A 106 24.60 15.04 -1.51
CA ARG A 106 23.61 15.35 -0.47
C ARG A 106 22.31 15.89 -1.08
N PRO A 107 21.12 15.30 -0.77
CA PRO A 107 19.84 15.87 -1.11
C PRO A 107 19.46 17.05 -0.21
N ASP A 108 18.58 17.91 -0.69
CA ASP A 108 18.01 18.99 0.11
C ASP A 108 16.90 18.44 1.06
N ILE A 109 16.16 17.40 0.60
CA ILE A 109 15.11 16.70 1.35
C ILE A 109 15.04 15.22 0.95
N VAL A 110 14.64 14.37 1.89
CA VAL A 110 14.43 12.92 1.67
C VAL A 110 12.94 12.59 1.82
N ILE A 111 12.43 11.71 0.96
CA ILE A 111 11.11 11.07 1.10
C ILE A 111 11.35 9.59 1.29
N ALA A 112 10.93 9.03 2.43
CA ALA A 112 11.11 7.62 2.75
C ALA A 112 9.77 6.91 2.94
N ASP A 113 9.58 5.77 2.28
CA ASP A 113 8.44 4.91 2.54
C ASP A 113 8.51 4.37 3.98
N PHE A 114 7.36 4.18 4.61
CA PHE A 114 7.23 3.85 6.04
C PHE A 114 7.92 2.56 6.48
N ILE A 115 8.16 1.61 5.57
CA ILE A 115 8.95 0.41 5.89
C ILE A 115 10.43 0.55 5.53
N THR A 116 10.83 1.63 4.85
CA THR A 116 12.22 1.88 4.46
C THR A 116 12.94 2.70 5.54
N LEU A 117 13.15 2.08 6.70
CA LEU A 117 13.75 2.74 7.88
C LEU A 117 15.08 3.43 7.57
N SER A 118 15.88 2.84 6.69
CA SER A 118 17.21 3.34 6.31
C SER A 118 17.19 4.78 5.84
N GLY A 119 16.19 5.17 5.06
CA GLY A 119 16.05 6.55 4.56
C GLY A 119 15.96 7.57 5.69
N GLY A 120 15.08 7.32 6.68
CA GLY A 120 14.92 8.19 7.85
C GLY A 120 16.13 8.17 8.79
N LEU A 121 16.74 7.00 9.03
CA LEU A 121 17.91 6.87 9.90
C LEU A 121 19.10 7.68 9.37
N VAL A 122 19.42 7.54 8.09
CA VAL A 122 20.54 8.27 7.47
C VAL A 122 20.22 9.75 7.32
N ALA A 123 18.97 10.11 6.97
CA ALA A 123 18.55 11.51 6.93
C ALA A 123 18.72 12.21 8.29
N ASN A 124 18.31 11.54 9.38
CA ASN A 124 18.51 12.06 10.75
C ASN A 124 20.00 12.20 11.09
N GLN A 125 20.84 11.20 10.76
CA GLN A 125 22.28 11.24 11.02
C GLN A 125 22.98 12.40 10.30
N LEU A 126 22.53 12.69 9.07
CA LEU A 126 23.11 13.77 8.25
C LEU A 126 22.39 15.14 8.48
N GLY A 127 21.37 15.22 9.32
CA GLY A 127 20.60 16.45 9.51
C GLY A 127 19.87 16.90 8.23
N ILE A 128 19.33 15.96 7.46
CA ILE A 128 18.53 16.23 6.27
C ILE A 128 17.04 16.18 6.67
N PRO A 129 16.22 17.18 6.34
CA PRO A 129 14.78 17.08 6.57
C PRO A 129 14.18 15.96 5.74
N TRP A 130 13.16 15.26 6.28
CA TRP A 130 12.59 14.16 5.56
C TRP A 130 11.09 13.97 5.85
N ILE A 131 10.41 13.33 4.91
CA ILE A 131 8.98 13.04 4.92
C ILE A 131 8.82 11.52 4.89
N THR A 132 7.89 10.98 5.68
CA THR A 132 7.44 9.60 5.55
C THR A 132 6.23 9.53 4.63
N THR A 133 6.25 8.68 3.59
CA THR A 133 5.04 8.25 2.88
C THR A 133 4.49 6.97 3.52
N MET A 134 3.18 6.91 3.70
CA MET A 134 2.50 5.82 4.39
C MET A 134 1.32 5.31 3.57
N ALA A 135 1.55 4.21 2.85
CA ALA A 135 0.55 3.61 1.96
C ALA A 135 -0.56 2.86 2.73
N THR A 136 -0.32 2.51 3.99
CA THR A 136 -1.33 1.91 4.88
C THR A 136 -1.14 2.38 6.32
N GLN A 137 -2.22 2.65 7.02
CA GLN A 137 -2.22 3.09 8.42
C GLN A 137 -2.18 1.91 9.41
N PHE A 138 -2.16 0.69 8.90
CA PHE A 138 -2.16 -0.56 9.69
C PHE A 138 -1.05 -0.60 10.74
N VAL A 139 0.14 -0.14 10.40
CA VAL A 139 1.34 -0.21 11.25
C VAL A 139 1.50 0.93 12.25
N LEU A 140 0.82 2.08 12.01
CA LEU A 140 0.99 3.29 12.82
C LEU A 140 0.21 3.20 14.14
N GLU A 141 0.87 3.54 15.24
CA GLU A 141 0.19 3.69 16.53
C GLU A 141 -0.66 4.95 16.57
N THR A 142 -1.89 4.79 17.05
CA THR A 142 -2.84 5.88 17.27
C THR A 142 -3.37 5.84 18.70
N THR A 143 -3.93 6.94 19.17
CA THR A 143 -4.41 7.02 20.56
C THR A 143 -5.78 6.38 20.74
N ASP A 144 -6.55 6.21 19.64
CA ASP A 144 -7.89 5.63 19.66
C ASP A 144 -8.19 4.82 18.40
N GLY A 145 -9.24 4.02 18.43
CA GLY A 145 -9.65 3.10 17.36
C GLY A 145 -8.89 1.77 17.36
N PRO A 146 -8.94 1.00 16.27
CA PRO A 146 -8.27 -0.29 16.13
C PRO A 146 -6.77 -0.22 16.43
N PRO A 147 -6.20 -1.21 17.16
CA PRO A 147 -4.77 -1.28 17.41
C PRO A 147 -3.98 -1.50 16.11
N CYS A 148 -2.75 -0.97 16.05
CA CYS A 148 -1.85 -1.29 14.94
C CYS A 148 -1.45 -2.76 14.94
N LEU A 149 -1.13 -3.32 13.76
CA LEU A 149 -0.70 -4.70 13.55
C LEU A 149 -1.73 -5.79 13.94
N ILE A 150 -2.94 -5.42 14.33
CA ILE A 150 -4.05 -6.33 14.59
C ILE A 150 -5.19 -5.97 13.64
N GLY A 151 -5.34 -6.75 12.57
CA GLY A 151 -6.31 -6.48 11.53
C GLY A 151 -7.74 -6.95 11.87
N GLY A 152 -8.72 -6.38 11.15
CA GLY A 152 -10.10 -6.85 11.16
C GLY A 152 -10.96 -6.33 12.31
N MET A 153 -10.51 -5.33 13.05
CA MET A 153 -11.32 -4.68 14.08
C MET A 153 -12.06 -3.47 13.52
N GLY A 154 -13.38 -3.47 13.65
CA GLY A 154 -14.25 -2.36 13.26
C GLY A 154 -14.39 -1.29 14.32
N SER A 155 -15.30 -0.35 14.08
CA SER A 155 -15.71 0.64 15.08
C SER A 155 -16.29 -0.05 16.33
N PRO A 156 -15.95 0.38 17.54
CA PRO A 156 -16.47 -0.27 18.74
C PRO A 156 -17.99 -0.05 18.86
N LYS A 157 -18.73 -1.13 18.94
CA LYS A 157 -20.20 -1.11 19.06
C LYS A 157 -20.67 -0.94 20.51
N ASN A 158 -19.79 -1.20 21.47
CA ASN A 158 -20.07 -1.14 22.91
C ASN A 158 -18.80 -0.92 23.73
N GLY A 159 -18.94 -0.74 25.05
CA GLY A 159 -17.79 -0.51 25.94
C GLY A 159 -16.80 -1.69 26.01
N ARG A 160 -17.25 -2.93 25.78
CA ARG A 160 -16.36 -4.10 25.72
C ARG A 160 -15.44 -4.03 24.50
N ASP A 161 -15.99 -3.72 23.33
CA ASP A 161 -15.20 -3.58 22.11
C ASP A 161 -14.15 -2.47 22.25
N ALA A 162 -14.55 -1.32 22.82
CA ALA A 162 -13.63 -0.22 23.10
C ALA A 162 -12.51 -0.64 24.07
N SER A 163 -12.84 -1.43 25.11
CA SER A 163 -11.85 -1.97 26.05
C SER A 163 -10.90 -2.94 25.39
N ILE A 164 -11.38 -3.82 24.52
CA ILE A 164 -10.55 -4.76 23.75
C ILE A 164 -9.56 -3.97 22.86
N GLN A 165 -10.03 -2.94 22.16
CA GLN A 165 -9.17 -2.10 21.34
C GLN A 165 -8.12 -1.35 22.18
N TYR A 166 -8.52 -0.82 23.34
CA TYR A 166 -7.58 -0.17 24.26
C TYR A 166 -6.48 -1.13 24.74
N VAL A 167 -6.85 -2.33 25.18
CA VAL A 167 -5.89 -3.36 25.61
C VAL A 167 -5.00 -3.78 24.42
N GLY A 168 -5.59 -3.96 23.24
CA GLY A 168 -4.86 -4.27 22.01
C GLY A 168 -3.78 -3.22 21.69
N ARG A 169 -4.10 -1.91 21.77
CA ARG A 169 -3.12 -0.82 21.58
C ARG A 169 -1.99 -0.88 22.61
N LYS A 170 -2.27 -1.21 23.87
CA LYS A 170 -1.22 -1.36 24.89
C LYS A 170 -0.35 -2.60 24.64
N ALA A 171 -0.98 -3.70 24.23
CA ALA A 171 -0.27 -4.95 23.92
C ALA A 171 0.65 -4.78 22.70
N THR A 172 0.17 -4.21 21.61
CA THR A 172 1.01 -3.97 20.41
C THR A 172 2.18 -3.04 20.71
N ARG A 173 1.96 -2.00 21.50
CA ARG A 173 3.04 -1.11 21.96
C ARG A 173 4.07 -1.83 22.82
N LEU A 174 3.63 -2.72 23.71
CA LEU A 174 4.56 -3.54 24.51
C LEU A 174 5.38 -4.49 23.63
N VAL A 175 4.73 -5.18 22.67
CA VAL A 175 5.42 -6.04 21.72
C VAL A 175 6.46 -5.27 20.90
N LYS A 176 6.11 -4.09 20.38
CA LYS A 176 7.08 -3.23 19.67
C LYS A 176 8.28 -2.85 20.54
N ARG A 177 8.07 -2.55 21.83
CA ARG A 177 9.16 -2.27 22.77
C ARG A 177 10.06 -3.48 22.99
N ILE A 178 9.48 -4.66 23.19
CA ILE A 178 10.25 -5.92 23.36
C ILE A 178 11.07 -6.19 22.11
N VAL A 179 10.47 -6.12 20.93
CA VAL A 179 11.15 -6.30 19.65
C VAL A 179 12.28 -5.28 19.48
N SER A 180 12.03 -4.01 19.77
CA SER A 180 13.07 -2.96 19.70
C SER A 180 14.22 -3.21 20.66
N PHE A 181 13.95 -3.74 21.85
CA PHE A 181 14.98 -4.10 22.82
C PHE A 181 15.82 -5.28 22.31
N LEU A 182 15.19 -6.34 21.81
CA LEU A 182 15.89 -7.52 21.26
C LEU A 182 16.76 -7.17 20.04
N LEU A 183 16.40 -6.15 19.30
CA LEU A 183 17.08 -5.72 18.08
C LEU A 183 18.00 -4.50 18.29
N HIS A 184 18.09 -4.03 19.54
CA HIS A 184 18.84 -2.81 19.88
C HIS A 184 20.29 -2.83 19.37
N ASP A 185 21.01 -3.92 19.59
CA ASP A 185 22.42 -4.02 19.22
C ASP A 185 22.66 -3.91 17.70
N ARG A 186 21.69 -4.35 16.89
CA ARG A 186 21.78 -4.27 15.42
C ARG A 186 21.58 -2.85 14.87
N LEU A 187 20.87 -1.98 15.61
CA LEU A 187 20.59 -0.60 15.23
C LEU A 187 21.36 0.43 16.09
N LYS A 188 22.25 -0.03 16.96
CA LYS A 188 22.98 0.79 17.94
C LYS A 188 23.80 1.91 17.28
N ARG A 189 24.38 1.66 16.10
CA ARG A 189 25.20 2.65 15.37
C ARG A 189 24.41 3.90 14.94
N TYR A 190 23.07 3.81 14.85
CA TYR A 190 22.20 4.95 14.51
C TYR A 190 21.64 5.64 15.75
N HIS A 191 22.07 5.31 16.97
CA HIS A 191 21.48 5.79 18.21
C HIS A 191 19.94 5.63 18.26
N PHE A 192 19.44 4.57 17.57
CA PHE A 192 18.02 4.34 17.38
C PHE A 192 17.30 4.07 18.70
N LYS A 193 16.20 4.78 18.92
CA LYS A 193 15.24 4.55 20.02
C LYS A 193 13.86 4.55 19.38
N LEU A 194 13.09 3.48 19.54
CA LEU A 194 11.78 3.34 18.91
C LEU A 194 10.80 4.48 19.26
N TYR A 195 10.89 5.03 20.46
CA TYR A 195 10.03 6.13 20.89
C TYR A 195 10.85 7.33 21.35
N ASN A 196 10.39 8.53 20.98
CA ASN A 196 10.90 9.78 21.51
C ASN A 196 10.36 10.07 22.92
N GLN A 197 10.75 11.21 23.52
CA GLN A 197 10.31 11.63 24.85
C GLN A 197 8.79 11.85 24.95
N LEU A 198 8.13 12.20 23.84
CA LEU A 198 6.67 12.36 23.74
C LEU A 198 5.94 11.03 23.53
N GLY A 199 6.68 9.92 23.36
CA GLY A 199 6.13 8.59 23.14
C GLY A 199 5.66 8.34 21.71
N HIS A 200 6.09 9.16 20.75
CA HIS A 200 5.86 8.93 19.32
C HIS A 200 6.93 8.01 18.75
N GLU A 201 6.56 7.21 17.76
CA GLU A 201 7.46 6.33 17.03
C GLU A 201 8.45 7.13 16.21
N THR A 202 9.76 6.86 16.35
CA THR A 202 10.84 7.56 15.64
C THR A 202 11.22 6.92 14.32
N ILE A 203 10.59 5.80 13.99
CA ILE A 203 10.75 5.15 12.68
C ILE A 203 10.11 5.95 11.56
N TYR A 204 9.24 6.89 11.91
CA TYR A 204 8.61 7.83 10.99
C TYR A 204 9.17 9.23 11.16
N SER A 205 9.04 10.06 10.14
CA SER A 205 9.50 11.43 10.16
C SER A 205 8.90 12.21 11.35
N PRO A 206 9.71 12.91 12.12
CA PRO A 206 9.20 13.80 13.15
C PRO A 206 8.59 15.09 12.59
N TYR A 207 8.77 15.33 11.28
CA TYR A 207 8.37 16.57 10.61
C TYR A 207 7.06 16.44 9.83
N SER A 208 6.89 15.32 9.09
CA SER A 208 5.72 15.08 8.26
C SER A 208 5.54 13.60 7.93
N ILE A 209 4.33 13.09 8.13
CA ILE A 209 3.88 11.76 7.70
C ILE A 209 2.72 11.96 6.73
N LEU A 210 2.90 11.56 5.49
CA LEU A 210 1.88 11.65 4.43
C LEU A 210 1.16 10.33 4.29
N GLY A 211 -0.06 10.25 4.83
CA GLY A 211 -0.93 9.08 4.69
C GLY A 211 -1.58 9.03 3.32
N ILE A 212 -1.19 8.04 2.52
CA ILE A 212 -1.79 7.80 1.20
C ILE A 212 -3.08 7.01 1.40
N GLY A 213 -4.20 7.73 1.38
CA GLY A 213 -5.52 7.18 1.67
C GLY A 213 -6.51 8.26 2.02
N MET A 214 -7.69 7.86 2.50
CA MET A 214 -8.80 8.76 2.78
C MET A 214 -9.18 8.69 4.27
N LYS A 215 -9.33 9.87 4.90
CA LYS A 215 -9.79 9.97 6.30
C LYS A 215 -11.23 9.47 6.49
N GLU A 216 -12.05 9.56 5.44
CA GLU A 216 -13.47 9.23 5.42
C GLU A 216 -13.74 7.74 5.67
N VAL A 217 -12.78 6.87 5.35
CA VAL A 217 -12.88 5.42 5.56
C VAL A 217 -11.99 4.92 6.70
N GLU A 218 -11.26 5.81 7.38
CA GLU A 218 -10.33 5.43 8.44
C GLU A 218 -11.03 5.25 9.79
N LEU A 219 -10.78 4.12 10.45
CA LEU A 219 -11.36 3.78 11.75
C LEU A 219 -10.47 4.18 12.93
N LYS A 220 -9.18 4.37 12.69
CA LYS A 220 -8.23 4.86 13.70
C LYS A 220 -8.40 6.36 13.91
N LYS A 221 -8.12 6.81 15.14
CA LYS A 221 -8.21 8.22 15.54
C LYS A 221 -7.01 8.60 16.40
N GLY A 222 -6.75 9.91 16.50
CA GLY A 222 -5.65 10.42 17.31
C GLY A 222 -4.28 10.13 16.70
N PHE A 223 -4.17 10.41 15.41
CA PHE A 223 -2.91 10.41 14.67
C PHE A 223 -1.94 11.46 15.22
N PRO A 224 -0.62 11.31 15.04
CA PRO A 224 0.34 12.35 15.35
C PRO A 224 -0.03 13.69 14.68
N LYS A 225 0.27 14.83 15.33
CA LYS A 225 -0.10 16.17 14.80
C LYS A 225 0.49 16.47 13.42
N HIS A 226 1.64 15.88 13.09
CA HIS A 226 2.34 16.04 11.81
C HIS A 226 1.92 14.98 10.76
N TYR A 227 0.87 14.19 11.06
CA TYR A 227 0.26 13.28 10.10
C TYR A 227 -0.76 14.05 9.23
N LYS A 228 -0.68 13.85 7.91
CA LYS A 228 -1.55 14.50 6.93
C LYS A 228 -2.10 13.47 5.94
N TRP A 229 -3.39 13.53 5.66
CA TRP A 229 -4.02 12.74 4.63
C TRP A 229 -3.80 13.41 3.28
N VAL A 230 -3.12 12.74 2.36
CA VAL A 230 -2.86 13.29 1.01
C VAL A 230 -3.86 12.83 -0.04
N GLY A 231 -4.71 11.89 0.32
CA GLY A 231 -5.67 11.29 -0.60
C GLY A 231 -5.22 9.93 -1.13
N PRO A 232 -6.12 9.24 -1.84
CA PRO A 232 -5.85 7.89 -2.33
C PRO A 232 -4.94 7.95 -3.56
N SER A 233 -4.10 6.92 -3.70
CA SER A 233 -3.31 6.74 -4.92
C SER A 233 -4.15 6.10 -6.02
N GLY A 234 -4.34 6.81 -7.12
CA GLY A 234 -5.24 6.43 -8.21
C GLY A 234 -4.59 5.81 -9.44
N ALA A 235 -3.26 5.71 -9.53
CA ALA A 235 -2.62 5.27 -10.76
C ALA A 235 -1.90 3.93 -10.60
N SER A 236 -1.93 3.11 -11.64
CA SER A 236 -0.93 2.08 -11.88
C SER A 236 0.17 2.68 -12.75
N VAL A 237 1.43 2.45 -12.38
CA VAL A 237 2.61 2.98 -13.06
C VAL A 237 2.91 2.22 -14.37
N GLU A 238 2.19 1.16 -14.66
CA GLU A 238 2.40 0.35 -15.86
C GLU A 238 1.69 0.98 -17.08
N ALA A 239 2.17 2.13 -17.52
CA ALA A 239 1.75 2.71 -18.77
C ALA A 239 2.60 2.14 -19.94
N GLY A 240 1.95 1.80 -21.05
CA GLY A 240 2.62 1.58 -22.33
C GLY A 240 2.73 0.14 -22.84
N LYS A 241 2.01 -0.82 -22.27
CA LYS A 241 1.83 -2.14 -22.89
C LYS A 241 0.40 -2.29 -23.39
N ASP A 242 0.26 -2.79 -24.61
CA ASP A 242 -1.05 -3.18 -25.15
C ASP A 242 -1.55 -4.41 -24.41
N TYR A 243 -2.69 -4.25 -23.75
CA TYR A 243 -3.46 -5.34 -23.16
C TYR A 243 -4.73 -5.48 -24.01
N PRO A 244 -4.71 -6.31 -25.06
CA PRO A 244 -5.78 -6.33 -26.09
C PRO A 244 -7.02 -7.10 -25.63
N LEU A 245 -7.55 -6.79 -24.45
CA LEU A 245 -8.80 -7.36 -23.98
C LEU A 245 -9.95 -6.41 -24.33
N ASP A 246 -10.73 -6.78 -25.36
CA ASP A 246 -11.93 -6.05 -25.72
C ASP A 246 -13.10 -6.48 -24.82
N LEU A 247 -13.52 -5.60 -23.93
CA LEU A 247 -14.66 -5.83 -23.04
C LEU A 247 -16.01 -5.54 -23.68
N SER A 248 -16.07 -4.98 -24.87
CA SER A 248 -17.32 -4.65 -25.56
C SER A 248 -18.11 -5.91 -25.98
N ILE A 249 -17.41 -7.00 -26.24
CA ILE A 249 -18.01 -8.30 -26.58
C ILE A 249 -18.85 -8.91 -25.45
N PHE A 250 -18.66 -8.42 -24.20
CA PHE A 250 -19.40 -8.87 -23.01
C PHE A 250 -20.48 -7.87 -22.60
N SER A 251 -21.02 -7.09 -23.53
CA SER A 251 -22.01 -6.04 -23.27
C SER A 251 -23.31 -6.53 -22.61
N ASN A 252 -23.68 -7.79 -22.84
CA ASN A 252 -24.88 -8.41 -22.29
C ASN A 252 -24.65 -9.11 -20.92
N GLN A 253 -23.44 -9.04 -20.38
CA GLN A 253 -23.09 -9.65 -19.10
C GLN A 253 -22.54 -8.59 -18.16
N LYS A 254 -22.74 -8.79 -16.84
CA LYS A 254 -22.04 -8.02 -15.82
C LYS A 254 -20.57 -8.42 -15.78
N LYS A 255 -19.68 -7.45 -15.89
CA LYS A 255 -18.23 -7.66 -15.89
C LYS A 255 -17.67 -7.60 -14.48
N VAL A 256 -17.03 -8.67 -14.04
CA VAL A 256 -16.50 -8.81 -12.69
C VAL A 256 -14.99 -9.03 -12.75
N LEU A 257 -14.22 -8.06 -12.25
CA LEU A 257 -12.77 -8.25 -12.06
C LEU A 257 -12.51 -9.06 -10.80
N VAL A 258 -11.65 -10.07 -10.87
CA VAL A 258 -11.25 -10.89 -9.72
C VAL A 258 -9.73 -10.86 -9.59
N THR A 259 -9.21 -10.38 -8.44
CA THR A 259 -7.76 -10.20 -8.27
C THR A 259 -7.29 -10.37 -6.82
N CYS A 260 -6.11 -10.95 -6.65
CA CYS A 260 -5.36 -10.94 -5.38
C CYS A 260 -4.05 -10.12 -5.48
N GLY A 261 -3.94 -9.23 -6.46
CA GLY A 261 -2.76 -8.39 -6.65
C GLY A 261 -1.55 -9.17 -7.16
N THR A 262 -0.35 -8.65 -6.90
CA THR A 262 0.90 -9.19 -7.43
C THR A 262 1.66 -10.10 -6.47
N GLN A 263 1.42 -10.00 -5.15
CA GLN A 263 2.26 -10.63 -4.12
C GLN A 263 1.77 -11.99 -3.61
N LEU A 264 0.47 -12.24 -3.64
CA LEU A 264 -0.13 -13.45 -3.05
C LEU A 264 -0.13 -14.62 -4.04
N SER A 265 1.05 -15.11 -4.45
CA SER A 265 1.18 -16.21 -5.43
C SER A 265 0.45 -17.48 -4.97
N TRP A 266 0.57 -17.83 -3.69
CA TRP A 266 -0.08 -18.98 -3.07
C TRP A 266 -1.62 -18.93 -3.05
N ALA A 267 -2.20 -17.72 -3.13
CA ALA A 267 -3.65 -17.52 -3.06
C ALA A 267 -4.34 -17.61 -4.44
N LYS A 268 -3.58 -17.53 -5.53
CA LYS A 268 -4.12 -17.39 -6.90
C LYS A 268 -4.96 -18.60 -7.33
N GLU A 269 -4.52 -19.80 -7.02
CA GLU A 269 -5.25 -21.03 -7.39
C GLU A 269 -6.59 -21.13 -6.64
N ASN A 270 -6.60 -20.78 -5.35
CA ASN A 270 -7.86 -20.72 -4.60
C ASN A 270 -8.80 -19.64 -5.15
N LEU A 271 -8.26 -18.49 -5.55
CA LEU A 271 -9.06 -17.42 -6.13
C LEU A 271 -9.71 -17.86 -7.46
N ILE A 272 -8.97 -18.56 -8.33
CA ILE A 272 -9.49 -19.14 -9.57
C ILE A 272 -10.57 -20.19 -9.25
N TYR A 273 -10.36 -21.02 -8.22
CA TYR A 273 -11.38 -21.99 -7.78
C TYR A 273 -12.67 -21.28 -7.34
N GLN A 274 -12.59 -20.24 -6.51
CA GLN A 274 -13.75 -19.48 -6.07
C GLN A 274 -14.46 -18.80 -7.26
N ALA A 275 -13.69 -18.22 -8.18
CA ALA A 275 -14.25 -17.62 -9.40
C ALA A 275 -15.00 -18.65 -10.26
N LYS A 276 -14.50 -19.89 -10.36
CA LYS A 276 -15.21 -20.99 -11.05
C LYS A 276 -16.55 -21.34 -10.39
N GLN A 277 -16.63 -21.31 -9.04
CA GLN A 277 -17.89 -21.56 -8.33
C GLN A 277 -18.90 -20.43 -8.60
N LEU A 278 -18.44 -19.16 -8.54
CA LEU A 278 -19.29 -18.01 -8.86
C LEU A 278 -19.75 -18.02 -10.32
N ALA A 279 -18.87 -18.32 -11.27
CA ALA A 279 -19.22 -18.38 -12.69
C ALA A 279 -20.30 -19.43 -13.00
N LYS A 280 -20.25 -20.60 -12.35
CA LYS A 280 -21.30 -21.63 -12.47
C LYS A 280 -22.65 -21.14 -11.94
N ALA A 281 -22.66 -20.40 -10.84
CA ALA A 281 -23.88 -19.92 -10.21
C ALA A 281 -24.48 -18.67 -10.90
N HIS A 282 -23.66 -17.88 -11.60
CA HIS A 282 -24.06 -16.60 -12.19
C HIS A 282 -23.72 -16.50 -13.69
N PRO A 283 -24.47 -17.17 -14.58
CA PRO A 283 -24.20 -17.17 -16.02
C PRO A 283 -24.34 -15.79 -16.68
N ASN A 284 -25.05 -14.85 -16.04
CA ASN A 284 -25.20 -13.46 -16.51
C ASN A 284 -24.01 -12.56 -16.13
N CYS A 285 -22.99 -13.10 -15.44
CA CYS A 285 -21.75 -12.40 -15.11
C CYS A 285 -20.59 -13.03 -15.89
N HIS A 286 -19.66 -12.20 -16.40
CA HIS A 286 -18.37 -12.67 -16.91
C HIS A 286 -17.26 -12.28 -15.93
N PHE A 287 -16.47 -13.27 -15.52
CA PHE A 287 -15.42 -13.11 -14.51
C PHE A 287 -14.05 -13.04 -15.20
N PHE A 288 -13.32 -11.97 -14.95
CA PHE A 288 -11.94 -11.76 -15.40
C PHE A 288 -11.00 -11.93 -14.22
N VAL A 289 -10.34 -13.08 -14.13
CA VAL A 289 -9.38 -13.37 -13.06
C VAL A 289 -7.98 -12.96 -13.51
N THR A 290 -7.33 -12.04 -12.83
CA THR A 290 -5.96 -11.65 -13.15
C THR A 290 -4.94 -12.39 -12.28
N ARG A 291 -3.90 -12.96 -12.93
CA ARG A 291 -2.76 -13.59 -12.25
C ARG A 291 -1.80 -12.56 -11.63
N GLY A 292 -1.92 -11.28 -11.99
CA GLY A 292 -1.07 -10.21 -11.46
C GLY A 292 0.41 -10.33 -11.87
N VAL A 293 0.70 -11.02 -12.98
CA VAL A 293 2.04 -11.14 -13.54
C VAL A 293 2.19 -10.11 -14.64
N GLY A 294 2.79 -8.97 -14.29
CA GLY A 294 3.14 -7.93 -15.25
C GLY A 294 4.50 -8.20 -15.91
N GLY A 295 4.78 -7.52 -17.01
CA GLY A 295 6.11 -7.57 -17.64
C GLY A 295 6.24 -8.58 -18.78
N GLU A 296 5.37 -9.58 -18.86
CA GLU A 296 5.32 -10.57 -19.93
C GLU A 296 4.31 -10.20 -21.03
N ALA A 297 4.29 -10.97 -22.13
CA ALA A 297 3.26 -10.82 -23.15
C ALA A 297 1.88 -11.11 -22.55
N PHE A 298 0.87 -10.34 -22.97
CA PHE A 298 -0.50 -10.55 -22.53
C PHE A 298 -0.99 -11.96 -22.89
N GLN A 299 -1.53 -12.66 -21.91
CA GLN A 299 -2.13 -13.98 -22.07
C GLN A 299 -3.56 -13.93 -21.54
N CYS A 300 -4.48 -14.56 -22.29
CA CYS A 300 -5.86 -14.72 -21.89
C CYS A 300 -6.29 -16.16 -22.19
N GLU A 301 -6.77 -16.85 -21.17
CA GLU A 301 -7.26 -18.23 -21.24
C GLU A 301 -8.72 -18.28 -20.80
N ASN A 302 -9.60 -18.77 -21.65
CA ASN A 302 -11.01 -18.98 -21.31
C ASN A 302 -11.18 -20.35 -20.64
N LEU A 303 -11.37 -20.36 -19.33
CA LEU A 303 -11.59 -21.59 -18.55
C LEU A 303 -13.05 -22.06 -18.60
N MET A 304 -13.98 -21.13 -18.82
CA MET A 304 -15.42 -21.38 -18.98
C MET A 304 -15.99 -20.35 -19.95
N GLU A 305 -17.21 -20.54 -20.41
CA GLU A 305 -17.93 -19.61 -21.30
C GLU A 305 -17.99 -18.18 -20.71
N ASN A 306 -18.07 -18.08 -19.38
CA ASN A 306 -18.15 -16.81 -18.64
C ASN A 306 -17.01 -16.61 -17.62
N LEU A 307 -15.84 -17.23 -17.85
CA LEU A 307 -14.65 -17.08 -17.01
C LEU A 307 -13.38 -17.05 -17.84
N SER A 308 -12.70 -15.93 -17.82
CA SER A 308 -11.39 -15.72 -18.46
C SER A 308 -10.31 -15.49 -17.40
N VAL A 309 -9.16 -16.15 -17.57
CA VAL A 309 -7.96 -15.89 -16.75
C VAL A 309 -6.95 -15.13 -17.59
N VAL A 310 -6.50 -13.99 -17.10
CA VAL A 310 -5.56 -13.10 -17.79
C VAL A 310 -4.28 -12.93 -16.99
N SER A 311 -3.15 -12.73 -17.68
CA SER A 311 -1.85 -12.53 -17.01
C SER A 311 -1.85 -11.28 -16.13
N TYR A 312 -2.30 -10.16 -16.67
CA TYR A 312 -2.34 -8.87 -16.00
C TYR A 312 -3.40 -7.94 -16.62
N LEU A 313 -4.00 -7.06 -15.83
CA LEU A 313 -4.84 -5.94 -16.29
C LEU A 313 -4.46 -4.65 -15.57
N PRO A 314 -4.14 -3.57 -16.29
CA PRO A 314 -3.95 -2.24 -15.71
C PRO A 314 -5.26 -1.73 -15.08
N TYR A 315 -5.25 -1.52 -13.78
CA TYR A 315 -6.47 -1.13 -13.05
C TYR A 315 -7.08 0.17 -13.54
N LYS A 316 -6.24 1.15 -13.90
CA LYS A 316 -6.68 2.46 -14.41
C LYS A 316 -7.54 2.34 -15.68
N GLU A 317 -7.24 1.36 -16.53
CA GLU A 317 -7.91 1.18 -17.82
C GLU A 317 -9.14 0.27 -17.70
N TYR A 318 -9.04 -0.77 -16.87
CA TYR A 318 -10.04 -1.83 -16.83
C TYR A 318 -11.05 -1.71 -15.70
N ILE A 319 -10.69 -1.21 -14.51
CA ILE A 319 -11.68 -1.04 -13.42
C ILE A 319 -12.84 -0.13 -13.83
N PRO A 320 -12.64 1.00 -14.54
CA PRO A 320 -13.77 1.85 -15.00
C PRO A 320 -14.81 1.08 -15.82
N GLN A 321 -14.40 0.04 -16.54
CA GLN A 321 -15.24 -0.76 -17.42
C GLN A 321 -15.89 -1.97 -16.74
N MET A 322 -15.52 -2.28 -15.48
CA MET A 322 -16.13 -3.34 -14.69
C MET A 322 -17.41 -2.88 -14.00
N ASP A 323 -18.30 -3.80 -13.73
CA ASP A 323 -19.50 -3.55 -12.91
C ASP A 323 -19.16 -3.78 -11.43
N TYR A 324 -18.39 -4.84 -11.13
CA TYR A 324 -18.00 -5.23 -9.77
C TYR A 324 -16.53 -5.65 -9.71
N VAL A 325 -15.96 -5.58 -8.50
CA VAL A 325 -14.59 -6.03 -8.25
C VAL A 325 -14.56 -6.98 -7.05
N ILE A 326 -13.97 -8.17 -7.23
CA ILE A 326 -13.65 -9.10 -6.15
C ILE A 326 -12.15 -9.02 -5.91
N HIS A 327 -11.74 -8.65 -4.69
CA HIS A 327 -10.31 -8.46 -4.42
C HIS A 327 -9.89 -8.83 -2.99
N HIS A 328 -8.59 -8.97 -2.79
CA HIS A 328 -7.98 -9.39 -1.53
C HIS A 328 -8.00 -8.34 -0.41
N GLY A 329 -8.33 -7.08 -0.68
CA GLY A 329 -8.32 -6.01 0.33
C GLY A 329 -7.01 -5.23 0.44
N GLY A 330 -6.11 -5.29 -0.55
CA GLY A 330 -4.94 -4.40 -0.56
C GLY A 330 -5.34 -2.93 -0.72
N ALA A 331 -4.57 -2.01 -0.11
CA ALA A 331 -4.87 -0.57 -0.13
C ALA A 331 -5.08 -0.02 -1.55
N GLY A 332 -4.19 -0.36 -2.48
CA GLY A 332 -4.25 0.13 -3.86
C GLY A 332 -5.57 -0.18 -4.55
N ILE A 333 -5.97 -1.46 -4.60
CA ILE A 333 -7.20 -1.88 -5.27
C ILE A 333 -8.46 -1.38 -4.53
N PHE A 334 -8.43 -1.31 -3.20
CA PHE A 334 -9.51 -0.77 -2.39
C PHE A 334 -9.83 0.69 -2.78
N TYR A 335 -8.81 1.54 -2.85
CA TYR A 335 -8.99 2.94 -3.25
C TYR A 335 -9.31 3.08 -4.74
N GLN A 336 -8.82 2.21 -5.61
CA GLN A 336 -9.24 2.20 -7.02
C GLN A 336 -10.75 1.94 -7.16
N CYS A 337 -11.30 1.00 -6.37
CA CYS A 337 -12.74 0.76 -6.36
C CYS A 337 -13.52 2.02 -5.96
N ILE A 338 -13.07 2.76 -4.94
CA ILE A 338 -13.70 4.03 -4.53
C ILE A 338 -13.58 5.10 -5.62
N ILE A 339 -12.37 5.33 -6.16
CA ILE A 339 -12.10 6.35 -7.19
C ILE A 339 -12.98 6.16 -8.43
N TYR A 340 -13.17 4.90 -8.84
CA TYR A 340 -13.97 4.58 -10.03
C TYR A 340 -15.43 4.23 -9.71
N GLY A 341 -15.86 4.32 -8.45
CA GLY A 341 -17.25 4.06 -8.05
C GLY A 341 -17.66 2.61 -8.29
N LYS A 342 -16.78 1.64 -8.01
CA LYS A 342 -17.03 0.21 -8.24
C LYS A 342 -17.29 -0.52 -6.93
N PRO A 343 -18.50 -1.06 -6.74
CA PRO A 343 -18.80 -1.89 -5.58
C PRO A 343 -17.90 -3.13 -5.52
N ALA A 344 -17.49 -3.53 -4.32
CA ALA A 344 -16.53 -4.60 -4.16
C ALA A 344 -17.00 -5.73 -3.23
N LEU A 345 -16.50 -6.95 -3.51
CA LEU A 345 -16.45 -8.05 -2.55
C LEU A 345 -15.01 -8.27 -2.11
N ILE A 346 -14.73 -8.14 -0.82
CA ILE A 346 -13.37 -8.23 -0.28
C ILE A 346 -13.18 -9.59 0.37
N LEU A 347 -12.17 -10.32 -0.10
CA LEU A 347 -11.73 -11.62 0.42
C LEU A 347 -10.35 -11.48 1.05
N PRO A 348 -10.24 -11.05 2.32
CA PRO A 348 -8.94 -10.75 2.92
C PRO A 348 -8.12 -12.01 3.12
N HIS A 349 -6.82 -11.90 2.89
CA HIS A 349 -5.85 -12.99 2.95
C HIS A 349 -4.85 -12.81 4.08
N ASP A 350 -4.20 -11.63 4.16
CA ASP A 350 -3.11 -11.37 5.09
C ASP A 350 -2.97 -9.87 5.44
N TYR A 351 -2.17 -9.53 6.41
CA TYR A 351 -1.76 -8.18 6.83
C TYR A 351 -2.92 -7.19 7.05
N ASP A 352 -2.84 -6.03 6.43
CA ASP A 352 -3.80 -4.92 6.48
C ASP A 352 -5.09 -5.18 5.71
N GLN A 353 -5.15 -6.27 4.95
CA GLN A 353 -6.30 -6.60 4.11
C GLN A 353 -7.59 -6.79 4.93
N PHE A 354 -7.46 -7.32 6.15
CA PHE A 354 -8.58 -7.45 7.08
C PHE A 354 -9.11 -6.08 7.53
N ASP A 355 -8.25 -5.08 7.68
CA ASP A 355 -8.67 -3.71 8.01
C ASP A 355 -9.42 -3.08 6.85
N TYR A 356 -8.92 -3.21 5.61
CA TYR A 356 -9.61 -2.69 4.43
C TYR A 356 -10.95 -3.38 4.18
N ALA A 357 -11.07 -4.67 4.50
CA ALA A 357 -12.34 -5.37 4.43
C ALA A 357 -13.35 -4.76 5.41
N VAL A 358 -12.96 -4.53 6.66
CA VAL A 358 -13.85 -3.91 7.67
C VAL A 358 -14.17 -2.47 7.31
N ARG A 359 -13.19 -1.67 6.87
CA ARG A 359 -13.41 -0.28 6.40
C ARG A 359 -14.42 -0.22 5.26
N GLY A 360 -14.29 -1.10 4.27
CA GLY A 360 -15.20 -1.16 3.13
C GLY A 360 -16.63 -1.53 3.52
N VAL A 361 -16.79 -2.47 4.44
CA VAL A 361 -18.10 -2.88 4.97
C VAL A 361 -18.73 -1.77 5.82
N GLU A 362 -18.00 -1.18 6.76
CA GLU A 362 -18.50 -0.10 7.61
C GLU A 362 -18.79 1.19 6.83
N ALA A 363 -18.01 1.46 5.79
CA ALA A 363 -18.27 2.58 4.88
C ALA A 363 -19.42 2.31 3.89
N GLY A 364 -20.01 1.11 3.88
CA GLY A 364 -21.14 0.75 3.00
C GLY A 364 -20.76 0.59 1.53
N VAL A 365 -19.46 0.44 1.19
CA VAL A 365 -18.96 0.38 -0.19
C VAL A 365 -18.52 -1.00 -0.65
N ALA A 366 -18.51 -1.97 0.27
CA ALA A 366 -18.14 -3.34 -0.03
C ALA A 366 -18.88 -4.35 0.85
N PHE A 367 -18.92 -5.60 0.37
CA PHE A 367 -19.17 -6.78 1.18
C PHE A 367 -17.86 -7.51 1.46
N SER A 368 -17.85 -8.41 2.45
CA SER A 368 -16.66 -9.20 2.75
C SER A 368 -17.04 -10.63 3.14
N ALA A 369 -16.20 -11.59 2.76
CA ALA A 369 -16.34 -12.99 3.12
C ALA A 369 -14.97 -13.63 3.40
N LYS A 370 -14.96 -14.73 4.16
CA LYS A 370 -13.75 -15.55 4.33
C LYS A 370 -13.40 -16.24 3.01
N ARG A 371 -12.15 -16.09 2.58
CA ARG A 371 -11.63 -16.59 1.28
C ARG A 371 -11.81 -18.09 1.03
N ASP A 372 -11.87 -18.89 2.09
CA ASP A 372 -11.96 -20.36 2.00
C ASP A 372 -13.42 -20.87 2.19
N ASN A 373 -14.40 -19.97 2.27
CA ASN A 373 -15.79 -20.32 2.46
C ASN A 373 -16.62 -19.96 1.22
N SER A 374 -16.67 -20.89 0.26
CA SER A 374 -17.40 -20.70 -1.00
C SER A 374 -18.87 -20.34 -0.81
N LYS A 375 -19.54 -20.91 0.22
CA LYS A 375 -20.92 -20.57 0.53
C LYS A 375 -21.08 -19.11 0.96
N ALA A 376 -20.22 -18.65 1.89
CA ALA A 376 -20.25 -17.25 2.34
C ALA A 376 -19.86 -16.29 1.19
N ILE A 377 -18.93 -16.68 0.33
CA ILE A 377 -18.55 -15.89 -0.87
C ILE A 377 -19.74 -15.77 -1.82
N GLY A 378 -20.45 -16.88 -2.10
CA GLY A 378 -21.64 -16.88 -2.94
C GLY A 378 -22.75 -15.98 -2.37
N GLN A 379 -23.07 -16.10 -1.08
CA GLN A 379 -24.05 -15.24 -0.40
C GLN A 379 -23.68 -13.75 -0.46
N ALA A 380 -22.43 -13.40 -0.15
CA ALA A 380 -21.96 -12.03 -0.21
C ALA A 380 -21.96 -11.46 -1.63
N PHE A 381 -21.71 -12.29 -2.63
CA PHE A 381 -21.81 -11.89 -4.03
C PHE A 381 -23.25 -11.69 -4.49
N GLU A 382 -24.19 -12.53 -4.03
CA GLU A 382 -25.64 -12.33 -4.25
C GLU A 382 -26.12 -11.02 -3.63
N GLU A 383 -25.71 -10.71 -2.40
CA GLU A 383 -26.00 -9.43 -1.73
C GLU A 383 -25.42 -8.24 -2.50
N LEU A 384 -24.19 -8.39 -3.03
CA LEU A 384 -23.54 -7.38 -3.88
C LEU A 384 -24.36 -7.12 -5.16
N LEU A 385 -24.83 -8.17 -5.83
CA LEU A 385 -25.65 -8.06 -7.04
C LEU A 385 -27.05 -7.48 -6.76
N ALA A 386 -27.63 -7.78 -5.61
CA ALA A 386 -28.96 -7.32 -5.21
C ALA A 386 -28.98 -5.84 -4.80
N LYS A 387 -27.85 -5.26 -4.37
CA LYS A 387 -27.77 -3.85 -3.98
C LYS A 387 -27.62 -2.96 -5.22
N GLU A 388 -28.72 -2.36 -5.68
CA GLU A 388 -28.74 -1.53 -6.89
C GLU A 388 -28.09 -0.16 -6.70
N ASN A 389 -28.19 0.44 -5.51
CA ASN A 389 -27.73 1.81 -5.25
C ASN A 389 -26.64 1.87 -4.20
N TRP A 390 -25.62 2.68 -4.46
CA TRP A 390 -24.42 2.81 -3.62
C TRP A 390 -24.12 4.29 -3.31
N PRO A 391 -25.01 5.00 -2.58
CA PRO A 391 -24.86 6.43 -2.31
C PRO A 391 -23.61 6.75 -1.49
N GLU A 392 -23.23 5.85 -0.57
CA GLU A 392 -22.00 5.98 0.23
C GLU A 392 -20.75 5.92 -0.67
N LEU A 393 -20.75 5.02 -1.66
CA LEU A 393 -19.65 4.88 -2.61
C LEU A 393 -19.53 6.13 -3.51
N GLU A 394 -20.66 6.69 -3.95
CA GLU A 394 -20.64 7.94 -4.71
C GLU A 394 -20.12 9.11 -3.86
N THR A 395 -20.54 9.19 -2.60
CA THR A 395 -20.03 10.20 -1.66
C THR A 395 -18.52 10.08 -1.47
N LEU A 396 -18.00 8.87 -1.29
CA LEU A 396 -16.56 8.63 -1.15
C LEU A 396 -15.81 8.89 -2.46
N ARG A 397 -16.40 8.59 -3.62
CA ARG A 397 -15.83 8.91 -4.94
C ARG A 397 -15.63 10.41 -5.10
N GLN A 398 -16.63 11.21 -4.73
CA GLN A 398 -16.54 12.67 -4.74
C GLN A 398 -15.50 13.18 -3.75
N ALA A 399 -15.45 12.62 -2.53
CA ALA A 399 -14.43 12.96 -1.54
C ALA A 399 -13.02 12.63 -2.07
N ALA A 400 -12.83 11.48 -2.74
CA ALA A 400 -11.54 11.12 -3.35
C ALA A 400 -11.06 12.13 -4.38
N GLN A 401 -11.97 12.73 -5.15
CA GLN A 401 -11.66 13.77 -6.15
C GLN A 401 -11.26 15.12 -5.54
N SER A 402 -11.61 15.38 -4.29
CA SER A 402 -11.24 16.62 -3.58
C SER A 402 -9.81 16.63 -3.04
N TYR A 403 -9.14 15.49 -3.03
CA TYR A 403 -7.74 15.41 -2.62
C TYR A 403 -6.80 15.83 -3.75
N HIS A 404 -5.73 16.55 -3.38
CA HIS A 404 -4.67 16.99 -4.28
C HIS A 404 -3.31 16.46 -3.80
N PRO A 405 -3.02 15.16 -4.00
CA PRO A 405 -1.88 14.49 -3.35
C PRO A 405 -0.53 15.14 -3.63
N THR A 406 -0.27 15.46 -4.90
CA THR A 406 1.00 16.07 -5.33
C THR A 406 1.17 17.47 -4.78
N GLU A 407 0.11 18.31 -4.79
CA GLU A 407 0.16 19.66 -4.24
C GLU A 407 0.43 19.64 -2.73
N MET A 408 -0.19 18.71 -2.01
CA MET A 408 0.05 18.54 -0.57
C MET A 408 1.49 18.10 -0.29
N LEU A 409 2.06 17.21 -1.10
CA LEU A 409 3.47 16.83 -1.01
C LEU A 409 4.37 18.03 -1.29
N GLU A 410 4.11 18.79 -2.36
CA GLU A 410 4.89 19.97 -2.75
C GLU A 410 4.90 21.04 -1.64
N ASN A 411 3.74 21.30 -1.04
CA ASN A 411 3.59 22.21 0.08
C ASN A 411 4.41 21.76 1.31
N GLU A 412 4.44 20.46 1.61
CA GLU A 412 5.27 19.94 2.70
C GLU A 412 6.77 20.03 2.42
N ILE A 413 7.19 19.78 1.18
CA ILE A 413 8.59 19.97 0.77
C ILE A 413 9.02 21.41 1.00
N HIS A 414 8.24 22.39 0.52
CA HIS A 414 8.57 23.81 0.70
C HIS A 414 8.57 24.23 2.17
N ARG A 415 7.55 23.85 2.92
CA ARG A 415 7.47 24.14 4.35
C ARG A 415 8.71 23.66 5.11
N LEU A 416 9.15 22.42 4.89
CA LEU A 416 10.30 21.85 5.59
C LEU A 416 11.63 22.51 5.21
N LEU A 417 11.77 22.94 3.96
CA LEU A 417 12.97 23.65 3.51
C LEU A 417 13.04 25.07 4.07
N GLU A 418 11.90 25.79 4.14
CA GLU A 418 11.80 27.11 4.76
C GLU A 418 12.07 27.07 6.27
N ASP A 419 11.50 26.07 6.98
CA ASP A 419 11.73 25.92 8.42
C ASP A 419 13.21 25.69 8.73
N LYS A 420 13.91 24.90 7.91
CA LYS A 420 15.35 24.65 8.02
C LYS A 420 16.19 25.89 7.75
N GLU A 421 15.75 26.77 6.86
CA GLU A 421 16.48 28.04 6.59
C GLU A 421 16.36 29.01 7.75
N LYS A 422 15.25 29.00 8.50
CA LYS A 422 15.04 29.83 9.70
C LYS A 422 15.83 29.38 10.93
N GLU A 423 16.24 28.09 10.97
CA GLU A 423 17.03 27.51 12.06
C GLU A 423 18.55 27.72 11.90
N LYS A 424 19.00 28.19 10.74
CA LYS A 424 20.40 28.56 10.44
C LYS A 424 20.69 30.01 10.78
#